data_119f0ef957ba153d43d0fddd1eb8c4ba
#
_entry.id   119f0ef957ba153d43d0fddd1eb8c4ba
#
_cell.length_a   1.000
_cell.length_b   1.000
_cell.length_c   1.000
_cell.angle_alpha   90.00
_cell.angle_beta   90.00
_cell.angle_gamma   90.00
#
_symmetry.space_group_name_H-M   'P 1'
#
loop_
_entity.id
_entity.type
_entity.pdbx_description
1 polymer ?
#
loop_
_entity_poly.entity_id
_entity_poly.type
_entity_poly.pdbx_seq_one_letter_code
_entity_poly.pdbx_strand_id
1 'polypeptide(L)'
;MSQTGSAGLFQPVTGRIRGVLRGRIAAGFYIHRMNRLPKRLLGRRELVDFPAFALGGVEAKVDTGAYTSAIHCTNIHLETNAPARPVLVVDLLDPGHEGADGRPLTFPDFVLRDIRSSNGEVQERYVIRAVVQLYGEHFEAEFSLSDRSDMKYPVLLGRSLLRQGRFVVDVARRNLSYKAQARAAARRARP
;
A
#
# COMPACT_ATOMS: atom_id res chain seq x y z
N MET A 1 -38.21 51.49 -21.10
CA MET A 1 -36.92 51.34 -21.86
C MET A 1 -36.36 49.97 -21.60
N SER A 2 -36.39 49.21 -22.66
CA SER A 2 -35.98 47.78 -22.74
C SER A 2 -34.48 47.61 -22.58
N GLN A 3 -34.05 46.56 -21.94
CA GLN A 3 -32.88 45.80 -22.45
C GLN A 3 -32.97 44.34 -22.03
N THR A 4 -33.12 43.54 -23.03
CA THR A 4 -33.04 42.09 -23.08
C THR A 4 -31.59 41.63 -22.95
N GLY A 5 -31.31 40.72 -22.04
CA GLY A 5 -30.01 40.04 -21.86
C GLY A 5 -30.12 38.55 -22.21
N SER A 6 -29.41 38.17 -23.23
CA SER A 6 -29.32 36.89 -23.94
C SER A 6 -29.03 35.70 -23.05
N ALA A 7 -29.83 34.65 -23.19
CA ALA A 7 -29.57 33.30 -22.66
C ALA A 7 -28.53 32.59 -23.53
N GLY A 8 -27.35 32.31 -22.96
CA GLY A 8 -26.34 31.46 -23.58
C GLY A 8 -26.69 29.99 -23.43
N LEU A 9 -27.00 29.36 -24.56
CA LEU A 9 -27.16 27.89 -24.64
C LEU A 9 -25.85 27.18 -24.33
N PHE A 10 -25.86 26.41 -23.26
CA PHE A 10 -24.82 25.41 -23.02
C PHE A 10 -25.15 24.15 -23.83
N GLN A 11 -24.38 23.86 -24.85
CA GLN A 11 -24.46 22.61 -25.58
C GLN A 11 -23.69 21.52 -24.78
N PRO A 12 -24.25 20.30 -24.61
CA PRO A 12 -23.52 19.21 -23.99
C PRO A 12 -22.51 18.63 -24.99
N VAL A 13 -21.24 18.63 -24.60
CA VAL A 13 -20.16 17.96 -25.33
C VAL A 13 -20.30 16.44 -25.11
N THR A 14 -20.86 15.72 -26.06
CA THR A 14 -20.86 14.26 -26.10
C THR A 14 -19.50 13.76 -26.56
N GLY A 15 -18.54 13.68 -25.65
CA GLY A 15 -17.27 13.00 -25.85
C GLY A 15 -17.43 11.50 -25.56
N ARG A 16 -17.53 10.69 -26.61
CA ARG A 16 -17.42 9.22 -26.51
C ARG A 16 -16.06 8.86 -25.94
N ILE A 17 -16.00 8.43 -24.69
CA ILE A 17 -14.79 7.83 -24.09
C ILE A 17 -14.64 6.40 -24.64
N ARG A 18 -13.89 6.27 -25.73
CA ARG A 18 -13.32 4.99 -26.17
C ARG A 18 -12.09 4.72 -25.29
N GLY A 19 -12.23 3.93 -24.22
CA GLY A 19 -11.09 3.66 -23.33
C GLY A 19 -11.27 2.55 -22.31
N VAL A 20 -12.33 1.75 -22.37
CA VAL A 20 -12.62 0.74 -21.31
C VAL A 20 -12.03 -0.66 -21.61
N LEU A 21 -11.26 -0.84 -22.68
CA LEU A 21 -10.76 -2.18 -23.06
C LEU A 21 -9.28 -2.46 -22.74
N ARG A 22 -8.57 -1.55 -22.10
CA ARG A 22 -7.12 -1.77 -21.78
C ARG A 22 -6.85 -2.41 -20.40
N GLY A 23 -7.80 -2.43 -19.47
CA GLY A 23 -7.56 -2.93 -18.10
C GLY A 23 -7.48 -4.47 -17.99
N ARG A 24 -8.20 -5.21 -18.78
CA ARG A 24 -8.25 -6.69 -18.67
C ARG A 24 -7.05 -7.41 -19.29
N ILE A 25 -6.46 -6.86 -20.35
CA ILE A 25 -5.30 -7.47 -21.01
C ILE A 25 -4.03 -7.25 -20.17
N ALA A 26 -3.89 -6.08 -19.53
CA ALA A 26 -2.75 -5.78 -18.67
C ALA A 26 -2.72 -6.67 -17.42
N ALA A 27 -3.87 -6.94 -16.80
CA ALA A 27 -3.96 -7.82 -15.62
C ALA A 27 -3.61 -9.28 -15.98
N GLY A 28 -4.08 -9.79 -17.12
CA GLY A 28 -3.75 -11.13 -17.60
C GLY A 28 -2.26 -11.32 -17.91
N PHE A 29 -1.62 -10.34 -18.53
CA PHE A 29 -0.18 -10.34 -18.78
C PHE A 29 0.64 -10.24 -17.50
N TYR A 30 0.19 -9.46 -16.53
CA TYR A 30 0.86 -9.30 -15.24
C TYR A 30 0.84 -10.61 -14.43
N ILE A 31 -0.31 -11.29 -14.35
CA ILE A 31 -0.46 -12.57 -13.66
C ILE A 31 0.38 -13.67 -14.32
N HIS A 32 0.43 -13.73 -15.65
CA HIS A 32 1.24 -14.73 -16.35
C HIS A 32 2.74 -14.52 -16.18
N ARG A 33 3.18 -13.27 -16.12
CA ARG A 33 4.60 -12.92 -15.85
C ARG A 33 5.01 -13.25 -14.41
N MET A 34 4.12 -13.04 -13.44
CA MET A 34 4.38 -13.35 -12.02
C MET A 34 4.59 -14.85 -11.78
N ASN A 35 3.90 -15.73 -12.50
CA ASN A 35 4.08 -17.18 -12.37
C ASN A 35 5.46 -17.69 -12.86
N ARG A 36 6.21 -16.88 -13.59
CA ARG A 36 7.56 -17.19 -14.08
C ARG A 36 8.70 -16.61 -13.25
N LEU A 37 8.39 -15.75 -12.27
CA LEU A 37 9.43 -15.19 -11.42
C LEU A 37 10.06 -16.28 -10.53
N PRO A 38 11.39 -16.31 -10.40
CA PRO A 38 12.04 -17.25 -9.46
C PRO A 38 11.60 -16.92 -8.02
N LYS A 39 11.56 -17.94 -7.16
CA LYS A 39 11.36 -17.74 -5.74
C LYS A 39 12.48 -16.88 -5.18
N ARG A 40 12.13 -15.88 -4.38
CA ARG A 40 13.10 -15.00 -3.71
C ARG A 40 13.00 -15.14 -2.20
N LEU A 41 14.14 -15.02 -1.53
CA LEU A 41 14.22 -15.16 -0.08
C LEU A 41 13.93 -13.82 0.61
N LEU A 42 13.03 -13.84 1.58
CA LEU A 42 12.94 -12.79 2.60
C LEU A 42 13.47 -13.33 3.92
N GLY A 43 13.98 -12.43 4.75
CA GLY A 43 14.31 -12.76 6.14
C GLY A 43 13.07 -12.74 7.04
N ARG A 44 13.25 -13.04 8.33
CA ARG A 44 12.18 -12.91 9.33
C ARG A 44 11.69 -11.47 9.52
N ARG A 45 12.50 -10.48 9.11
CA ARG A 45 12.19 -9.06 9.02
C ARG A 45 12.89 -8.45 7.81
N GLU A 46 12.30 -7.43 7.25
CA GLU A 46 12.82 -6.66 6.12
C GLU A 46 12.73 -5.17 6.39
N LEU A 47 13.53 -4.39 5.66
CA LEU A 47 13.32 -2.96 5.48
C LEU A 47 12.53 -2.79 4.18
N VAL A 48 11.44 -2.05 4.26
CA VAL A 48 10.53 -1.80 3.13
C VAL A 48 10.32 -0.31 2.92
N ASP A 49 10.01 0.06 1.68
CA ASP A 49 9.66 1.42 1.34
C ASP A 49 8.21 1.48 0.88
N PHE A 50 7.53 2.58 1.17
CA PHE A 50 6.20 2.93 0.66
C PHE A 50 6.31 4.22 -0.16
N PRO A 51 6.62 4.11 -1.46
CA PRO A 51 6.92 5.28 -2.28
C PRO A 51 5.80 6.32 -2.34
N ALA A 52 4.54 5.86 -2.35
CA ALA A 52 3.37 6.74 -2.38
C ALA A 52 3.21 7.59 -1.11
N PHE A 53 3.82 7.17 0.00
CA PHE A 53 3.77 7.87 1.28
C PHE A 53 5.08 8.56 1.64
N ALA A 54 6.07 8.51 0.74
CA ALA A 54 7.44 8.98 0.98
C ALA A 54 8.13 8.32 2.20
N LEU A 55 7.69 7.13 2.61
CA LEU A 55 8.26 6.38 3.73
C LEU A 55 9.31 5.40 3.21
N GLY A 56 10.53 5.47 3.74
CA GLY A 56 11.65 4.62 3.35
C GLY A 56 12.27 3.89 4.54
N GLY A 57 12.80 2.69 4.30
CA GLY A 57 13.54 1.93 5.32
C GLY A 57 12.70 1.46 6.52
N VAL A 58 11.39 1.34 6.38
CA VAL A 58 10.48 0.96 7.48
C VAL A 58 10.69 -0.49 7.87
N GLU A 59 10.91 -0.75 9.16
CA GLU A 59 11.04 -2.14 9.66
C GLU A 59 9.72 -2.90 9.57
N ALA A 60 9.74 -4.03 8.85
CA ALA A 60 8.60 -4.89 8.65
C ALA A 60 8.88 -6.31 9.14
N LYS A 61 7.98 -6.88 9.95
CA LYS A 61 7.99 -8.30 10.31
C LYS A 61 7.39 -9.11 9.18
N VAL A 62 8.07 -10.14 8.74
CA VAL A 62 7.51 -11.13 7.81
C VAL A 62 6.71 -12.15 8.62
N ASP A 63 5.40 -12.24 8.37
CA ASP A 63 4.48 -13.06 9.15
C ASP A 63 3.72 -14.06 8.26
N THR A 64 4.15 -15.31 8.30
CA THR A 64 3.51 -16.40 7.55
C THR A 64 2.18 -16.86 8.18
N GLY A 65 1.88 -16.44 9.40
CA GLY A 65 0.61 -16.73 10.10
C GLY A 65 -0.53 -15.77 9.74
N ALA A 66 -0.21 -14.50 9.50
CA ALA A 66 -1.20 -13.50 9.11
C ALA A 66 -1.55 -13.55 7.62
N TYR A 67 -2.82 -13.40 7.26
CA TYR A 67 -3.23 -13.35 5.85
C TYR A 67 -3.00 -11.96 5.25
N THR A 68 -3.55 -10.92 5.89
CA THR A 68 -3.44 -9.52 5.46
C THR A 68 -2.21 -8.89 6.10
N SER A 69 -1.54 -8.01 5.37
CA SER A 69 -0.49 -7.17 5.94
C SER A 69 -1.10 -6.14 6.89
N ALA A 70 -0.29 -5.54 7.76
CA ALA A 70 -0.73 -4.49 8.67
C ALA A 70 0.30 -3.36 8.71
N ILE A 71 -0.16 -2.14 8.93
CA ILE A 71 0.68 -0.97 9.14
C ILE A 71 0.20 -0.20 10.36
N HIS A 72 1.16 0.28 11.15
CA HIS A 72 0.89 1.11 12.30
C HIS A 72 0.33 2.46 11.88
N CYS A 73 -0.69 2.89 12.60
CA CYS A 73 -1.30 4.21 12.42
C CYS A 73 -2.01 4.66 13.68
N THR A 74 -2.15 5.97 13.79
CA THR A 74 -2.91 6.66 14.83
C THR A 74 -3.92 7.61 14.20
N ASN A 75 -4.76 8.26 15.00
CA ASN A 75 -5.71 9.31 14.59
C ASN A 75 -6.63 8.91 13.42
N ILE A 76 -7.09 7.65 13.40
CA ILE A 76 -7.98 7.15 12.35
C ILE A 76 -9.35 7.77 12.49
N HIS A 77 -9.81 8.49 11.47
CA HIS A 77 -11.17 9.03 11.42
C HIS A 77 -11.68 9.18 9.98
N LEU A 78 -12.98 9.33 9.85
CA LEU A 78 -13.62 9.62 8.57
C LEU A 78 -13.90 11.10 8.47
N GLU A 79 -13.51 11.71 7.35
CA GLU A 79 -13.93 13.04 6.97
C GLU A 79 -14.98 12.97 5.86
N THR A 80 -16.06 13.72 6.04
CA THR A 80 -17.11 13.82 5.03
C THR A 80 -17.20 15.26 4.57
N ASN A 81 -16.65 15.54 3.42
CA ASN A 81 -16.86 16.82 2.73
C ASN A 81 -18.07 16.66 1.82
N ALA A 82 -19.25 17.13 2.27
CA ALA A 82 -20.47 17.08 1.45
C ALA A 82 -20.27 17.86 0.12
N PRO A 83 -20.71 17.32 -1.04
CA PRO A 83 -21.51 16.11 -1.30
C PRO A 83 -20.68 14.84 -1.60
N ALA A 84 -19.40 14.83 -1.27
CA ALA A 84 -18.46 13.75 -1.61
C ALA A 84 -18.62 12.51 -0.70
N ARG A 85 -18.03 11.40 -1.15
CA ARG A 85 -17.91 10.20 -0.34
C ARG A 85 -16.99 10.44 0.86
N PRO A 86 -17.20 9.74 1.99
CA PRO A 86 -16.27 9.83 3.12
C PRO A 86 -14.87 9.38 2.69
N VAL A 87 -13.87 10.09 3.18
CA VAL A 87 -12.46 9.74 3.04
C VAL A 87 -11.90 9.33 4.39
N LEU A 88 -11.05 8.34 4.41
CA LEU A 88 -10.35 7.91 5.60
C LEU A 88 -9.10 8.77 5.78
N VAL A 89 -8.95 9.36 6.95
CA VAL A 89 -7.79 10.16 7.34
C VAL A 89 -7.04 9.44 8.45
N VAL A 90 -5.73 9.32 8.31
CA VAL A 90 -4.88 8.61 9.28
C VAL A 90 -3.48 9.20 9.33
N ASP A 91 -2.84 9.10 10.47
CA ASP A 91 -1.41 9.32 10.64
C ASP A 91 -0.71 7.96 10.54
N LEU A 92 0.08 7.76 9.47
CA LEU A 92 0.86 6.53 9.31
C LEU A 92 2.20 6.68 10.00
N LEU A 93 2.53 5.70 10.82
CA LEU A 93 3.72 5.61 11.65
C LEU A 93 3.81 6.72 12.72
N ASP A 94 4.67 6.51 13.70
CA ASP A 94 4.92 7.52 14.72
C ASP A 94 5.84 8.63 14.19
N PRO A 95 5.75 9.86 14.70
CA PRO A 95 6.56 11.00 14.26
C PRO A 95 8.08 10.81 14.36
N GLY A 96 8.55 9.74 14.96
CA GLY A 96 9.99 9.40 15.07
C GLY A 96 10.50 8.49 13.94
N HIS A 97 9.67 8.01 13.04
CA HIS A 97 10.12 7.20 11.92
C HIS A 97 10.69 8.07 10.80
N GLU A 98 11.83 7.64 10.24
CA GLU A 98 12.44 8.33 9.10
C GLU A 98 11.44 8.42 7.94
N GLY A 99 11.15 9.65 7.49
CA GLY A 99 10.15 9.94 6.47
C GLY A 99 8.73 10.15 6.98
N ALA A 100 8.41 9.86 8.24
CA ALA A 100 7.14 10.23 8.84
C ALA A 100 7.18 11.72 9.22
N ASP A 101 6.59 12.56 8.38
CA ASP A 101 6.55 14.02 8.58
C ASP A 101 5.38 14.49 9.44
N GLY A 102 4.63 13.55 10.01
CA GLY A 102 3.47 13.82 10.87
C GLY A 102 2.26 14.39 10.12
N ARG A 103 2.27 14.37 8.77
CA ARG A 103 1.12 14.82 7.99
C ARG A 103 0.08 13.71 7.86
N PRO A 104 -1.21 14.01 8.13
CA PRO A 104 -2.30 13.07 7.88
C PRO A 104 -2.34 12.67 6.40
N LEU A 105 -2.54 11.39 6.15
CA LEU A 105 -2.78 10.85 4.81
C LEU A 105 -4.25 10.56 4.62
N THR A 106 -4.75 10.84 3.41
CA THR A 106 -6.15 10.64 3.04
C THR A 106 -6.29 9.48 2.06
N PHE A 107 -7.25 8.60 2.34
CA PHE A 107 -7.56 7.45 1.51
C PHE A 107 -9.02 7.48 1.07
N PRO A 108 -9.31 7.80 -0.19
CA PRO A 108 -10.68 7.76 -0.73
C PRO A 108 -11.18 6.32 -0.93
N ASP A 109 -10.25 5.38 -1.14
CA ASP A 109 -10.54 3.96 -1.36
C ASP A 109 -10.08 3.15 -0.15
N PHE A 110 -11.03 2.72 0.67
CA PHE A 110 -10.81 1.88 1.83
C PHE A 110 -11.99 0.92 2.01
N VAL A 111 -11.77 -0.15 2.76
CA VAL A 111 -12.84 -1.07 3.18
C VAL A 111 -12.73 -1.33 4.67
N LEU A 112 -13.88 -1.54 5.32
CA LEU A 112 -13.95 -1.99 6.69
C LEU A 112 -14.06 -3.53 6.68
N ARG A 113 -13.25 -4.21 7.47
CA ARG A 113 -13.18 -5.68 7.45
C ARG A 113 -12.86 -6.24 8.83
N ASP A 114 -13.52 -7.34 9.17
CA ASP A 114 -13.19 -8.13 10.34
C ASP A 114 -11.84 -8.84 10.15
N ILE A 115 -10.89 -8.51 10.99
CA ILE A 115 -9.55 -9.12 11.02
C ILE A 115 -9.41 -9.93 12.29
N ARG A 116 -9.13 -11.23 12.15
CA ARG A 116 -8.84 -12.10 13.27
C ARG A 116 -7.37 -11.96 13.66
N SER A 117 -7.14 -11.62 14.92
CA SER A 117 -5.80 -11.54 15.51
C SER A 117 -5.25 -12.93 15.87
N SER A 118 -3.95 -12.99 16.21
CA SER A 118 -3.29 -14.25 16.58
C SER A 118 -3.83 -14.88 17.87
N ASN A 119 -4.41 -14.09 18.78
CA ASN A 119 -5.08 -14.56 19.99
C ASN A 119 -6.56 -14.95 19.77
N GLY A 120 -7.02 -14.90 18.51
CA GLY A 120 -8.36 -15.34 18.12
C GLY A 120 -9.44 -14.25 18.18
N GLU A 121 -9.15 -13.09 18.73
CA GLU A 121 -10.07 -11.95 18.74
C GLU A 121 -10.33 -11.44 17.33
N VAL A 122 -11.57 -11.09 17.05
CA VAL A 122 -11.98 -10.44 15.80
C VAL A 122 -12.13 -8.95 16.07
N GLN A 123 -11.44 -8.15 15.29
CA GLN A 123 -11.51 -6.69 15.34
C GLN A 123 -11.84 -6.14 13.97
N GLU A 124 -12.81 -5.24 13.92
CA GLU A 124 -13.12 -4.49 12.72
C GLU A 124 -12.02 -3.46 12.46
N ARG A 125 -11.41 -3.50 11.27
CA ARG A 125 -10.30 -2.61 10.90
C ARG A 125 -10.50 -2.04 9.51
N TYR A 126 -10.09 -0.82 9.32
CA TYR A 126 -9.94 -0.25 7.99
C TYR A 126 -8.78 -0.93 7.26
N VAL A 127 -8.99 -1.20 5.99
CA VAL A 127 -8.00 -1.81 5.09
C VAL A 127 -7.83 -0.90 3.89
N ILE A 128 -6.60 -0.54 3.60
CA ILE A 128 -6.20 0.27 2.45
C ILE A 128 -5.37 -0.56 1.47
N ARG A 129 -5.29 -0.11 0.22
CA ARG A 129 -4.31 -0.60 -0.74
C ARG A 129 -3.10 0.30 -0.75
N ALA A 130 -1.92 -0.28 -0.66
CA ALA A 130 -0.67 0.45 -0.71
C ALA A 130 0.36 -0.30 -1.54
N VAL A 131 1.25 0.45 -2.19
CA VAL A 131 2.40 -0.09 -2.90
C VAL A 131 3.57 -0.16 -1.93
N VAL A 132 4.06 -1.37 -1.70
CA VAL A 132 5.29 -1.63 -0.93
C VAL A 132 6.41 -2.06 -1.87
N GLN A 133 7.61 -1.54 -1.64
CA GLN A 133 8.79 -1.88 -2.42
C GLN A 133 9.63 -2.95 -1.71
N LEU A 134 9.93 -4.03 -2.43
CA LEU A 134 10.83 -5.11 -2.05
C LEU A 134 11.71 -5.47 -3.24
N TYR A 135 13.00 -5.66 -3.03
CA TYR A 135 13.98 -5.96 -4.12
C TYR A 135 14.02 -4.90 -5.24
N GLY A 136 13.61 -3.65 -4.94
CA GLY A 136 13.47 -2.60 -5.95
C GLY A 136 12.25 -2.76 -6.86
N GLU A 137 11.35 -3.70 -6.56
CA GLU A 137 10.10 -3.93 -7.27
C GLU A 137 8.90 -3.54 -6.42
N HIS A 138 7.84 -3.08 -7.07
CA HIS A 138 6.63 -2.61 -6.44
C HIS A 138 5.59 -3.74 -6.36
N PHE A 139 5.00 -3.91 -5.18
CA PHE A 139 3.93 -4.85 -4.90
C PHE A 139 2.74 -4.10 -4.33
N GLU A 140 1.62 -4.11 -5.03
CA GLU A 140 0.37 -3.60 -4.48
C GLU A 140 -0.22 -4.63 -3.53
N ALA A 141 -0.49 -4.25 -2.29
CA ALA A 141 -1.02 -5.14 -1.26
C ALA A 141 -2.03 -4.43 -0.37
N GLU A 142 -2.89 -5.21 0.26
CA GLU A 142 -3.81 -4.73 1.30
C GLU A 142 -3.09 -4.66 2.64
N PHE A 143 -3.29 -3.54 3.33
CA PHE A 143 -2.80 -3.30 4.68
C PHE A 143 -3.95 -2.94 5.60
N SER A 144 -4.15 -3.72 6.65
CA SER A 144 -5.04 -3.33 7.73
C SER A 144 -4.37 -2.26 8.59
N LEU A 145 -5.14 -1.26 8.96
CA LEU A 145 -4.72 -0.16 9.81
C LEU A 145 -4.99 -0.52 11.26
N SER A 146 -4.01 -0.37 12.11
CA SER A 146 -4.14 -0.61 13.55
C SER A 146 -3.08 0.12 14.33
N ASP A 147 -3.42 0.50 15.55
CA ASP A 147 -2.40 0.92 16.51
C ASP A 147 -1.49 -0.26 16.83
N ARG A 148 -0.21 -0.05 16.65
CA ARG A 148 0.87 -1.02 16.88
C ARG A 148 2.00 -0.41 17.72
N SER A 149 1.71 0.67 18.44
CA SER A 149 2.70 1.38 19.29
C SER A 149 3.39 0.45 20.29
N ASP A 150 2.65 -0.53 20.85
CA ASP A 150 3.19 -1.55 21.75
C ASP A 150 3.91 -2.69 21.02
N MET A 151 3.97 -2.65 19.70
CA MET A 151 4.55 -3.71 18.88
C MET A 151 5.95 -3.32 18.41
N LYS A 152 6.87 -4.28 18.45
CA LYS A 152 8.25 -4.06 18.00
C LYS A 152 8.39 -3.59 16.56
N TYR A 153 7.45 -3.96 15.69
CA TYR A 153 7.51 -3.66 14.25
C TYR A 153 6.26 -2.91 13.81
N PRO A 154 6.43 -1.73 13.22
CA PRO A 154 5.29 -0.93 12.77
C PRO A 154 4.58 -1.56 11.57
N VAL A 155 5.28 -2.38 10.78
CA VAL A 155 4.71 -3.06 9.62
C VAL A 155 4.80 -4.56 9.77
N LEU A 156 3.75 -5.25 9.29
CA LEU A 156 3.67 -6.69 9.18
C LEU A 156 3.37 -7.06 7.73
N LEU A 157 4.17 -7.96 7.14
CA LEU A 157 3.96 -8.46 5.79
C LEU A 157 3.28 -9.83 5.84
N GLY A 158 2.01 -9.87 5.44
CA GLY A 158 1.17 -11.06 5.50
C GLY A 158 1.30 -11.99 4.28
N ARG A 159 0.69 -13.18 4.40
CA ARG A 159 0.77 -14.24 3.37
C ARG A 159 0.27 -13.83 2.00
N SER A 160 -0.70 -12.92 1.92
CA SER A 160 -1.21 -12.44 0.64
C SER A 160 -0.10 -11.82 -0.20
N LEU A 161 0.68 -10.91 0.38
CA LEU A 161 1.85 -10.30 -0.24
C LEU A 161 2.96 -11.33 -0.52
N LEU A 162 3.24 -12.21 0.46
CA LEU A 162 4.28 -13.23 0.32
C LEU A 162 4.00 -14.16 -0.86
N ARG A 163 2.76 -14.57 -1.06
CA ARG A 163 2.33 -15.39 -2.20
C ARG A 163 2.43 -14.64 -3.52
N GLN A 164 1.98 -13.39 -3.54
CA GLN A 164 2.04 -12.52 -4.73
C GLN A 164 3.49 -12.38 -5.22
N GLY A 165 4.43 -12.08 -4.34
CA GLY A 165 5.85 -11.94 -4.66
C GLY A 165 6.60 -13.27 -4.80
N ARG A 166 5.93 -14.43 -4.57
CA ARG A 166 6.54 -15.77 -4.55
C ARG A 166 7.72 -15.86 -3.59
N PHE A 167 7.59 -15.21 -2.44
CA PHE A 167 8.63 -15.17 -1.44
C PHE A 167 8.70 -16.46 -0.61
N VAL A 168 9.93 -16.86 -0.28
CA VAL A 168 10.24 -17.89 0.69
C VAL A 168 10.91 -17.23 1.89
N VAL A 169 10.52 -17.61 3.09
CA VAL A 169 11.01 -16.98 4.32
C VAL A 169 12.14 -17.79 4.94
N ASP A 170 13.30 -17.16 5.08
CA ASP A 170 14.43 -17.68 5.84
C ASP A 170 14.44 -17.02 7.23
N VAL A 171 14.00 -17.77 8.24
CA VAL A 171 13.84 -17.26 9.60
C VAL A 171 15.16 -16.91 10.31
N ALA A 172 16.30 -17.43 9.81
CA ALA A 172 17.63 -17.13 10.36
C ALA A 172 18.15 -15.76 9.87
N ARG A 173 17.60 -15.22 8.79
CA ARG A 173 18.11 -14.02 8.12
C ARG A 173 17.23 -12.80 8.33
N ARG A 174 17.75 -11.65 7.90
CA ARG A 174 17.07 -10.35 7.95
C ARG A 174 17.55 -9.42 6.84
N ASN A 175 16.66 -8.53 6.37
CA ASN A 175 16.94 -7.46 5.42
C ASN A 175 17.57 -7.97 4.12
N LEU A 176 17.07 -9.10 3.59
CA LEU A 176 17.63 -9.71 2.37
C LEU A 176 17.28 -8.90 1.13
N SER A 177 16.05 -8.42 1.06
CA SER A 177 15.56 -7.54 -0.01
C SER A 177 16.40 -6.26 -0.09
N TYR A 178 16.51 -5.55 1.03
CA TYR A 178 17.27 -4.30 1.12
C TYR A 178 18.75 -4.48 0.74
N LYS A 179 19.40 -5.52 1.27
CA LYS A 179 20.81 -5.84 0.95
C LYS A 179 21.02 -6.15 -0.53
N ALA A 180 20.09 -6.85 -1.16
CA ALA A 180 20.15 -7.14 -2.58
C ALA A 180 20.02 -5.87 -3.42
N GLN A 181 19.11 -4.98 -3.04
CA GLN A 181 18.86 -3.69 -3.67
C GLN A 181 20.10 -2.78 -3.56
N ALA A 182 20.67 -2.64 -2.37
CA ALA A 182 21.90 -1.87 -2.14
C ALA A 182 23.08 -2.39 -2.97
N ARG A 183 23.25 -3.72 -3.06
CA ARG A 183 24.30 -4.33 -3.91
C ARG A 183 24.07 -4.05 -5.40
N ALA A 184 22.83 -4.09 -5.87
CA ALA A 184 22.49 -3.80 -7.25
C ALA A 184 22.78 -2.33 -7.60
N ALA A 185 22.42 -1.40 -6.71
CA ALA A 185 22.73 0.03 -6.84
C ALA A 185 24.24 0.29 -6.89
N ALA A 186 25.01 -0.32 -5.97
CA ALA A 186 26.47 -0.19 -5.96
C ALA A 186 27.15 -0.74 -7.23
N ARG A 187 26.60 -1.80 -7.84
CA ARG A 187 27.11 -2.33 -9.12
C ARG A 187 26.85 -1.39 -10.28
N ARG A 188 25.71 -0.70 -10.30
CA ARG A 188 25.35 0.28 -11.34
C ARG A 188 26.16 1.58 -11.24
N ALA A 189 26.61 1.93 -10.04
CA ALA A 189 27.39 3.13 -9.77
C ALA A 189 28.90 2.95 -10.04
N ARG A 190 29.36 1.74 -10.33
CA ARG A 190 30.76 1.50 -10.74
C ARG A 190 30.93 1.87 -12.21
N PRO A 191 31.88 2.76 -12.53
CA PRO A 191 32.19 3.17 -13.90
C PRO A 191 32.70 2.00 -14.75
#